data_83ecd0ad261fcb01f60ebb6563a879a0
#
_entry.id   83ecd0ad261fcb01f60ebb6563a879a0
#
_cell.length_a   1.000
_cell.length_b   1.000
_cell.length_c   1.000
_cell.angle_alpha   90.00
_cell.angle_beta   90.00
_cell.angle_gamma   90.00
#
_symmetry.space_group_name_H-M   'P 1'
#
loop_
_entity.id
_entity.type
_entity.pdbx_description
1 polymer ?
#
loop_
_entity_poly.entity_id
_entity_poly.type
_entity_poly.pdbx_seq_one_letter_code
_entity_poly.pdbx_strand_id
1 'polypeptide(L)'
;DEDGEARELIPERSAGLVLMAPQGDVALAQIGSDVYTITVPRLGATVPTVQVAKPDSAAVPVSKLNDLGVEFPTWGADGRSVHWSIGNAFLSYDLDDAAGDANYVASEQRIEVTADRDIPQGTVVLRGGRAITMNGDEIIENADIVITNNRITRVSAGPGAVPDGAQVIDRKSVV
;
A
#
# COMPACT_ATOMS: atom_id res chain seq x y z
N ASP A 1 -1.68 10.08 -33.18
CA ASP A 1 -1.29 10.72 -34.40
C ASP A 1 -1.39 9.70 -35.53
N GLU A 2 -1.51 10.12 -36.80
CA GLU A 2 -1.83 9.25 -37.95
C GLU A 2 -0.77 8.15 -38.19
N ASP A 3 0.42 8.28 -37.64
CA ASP A 3 1.53 7.33 -37.79
C ASP A 3 1.69 6.34 -36.62
N GLY A 4 0.82 6.38 -35.62
CA GLY A 4 0.83 5.44 -34.48
C GLY A 4 2.03 5.60 -33.54
N GLU A 5 2.83 6.66 -33.66
CA GLU A 5 3.89 6.94 -32.71
C GLU A 5 3.34 7.43 -31.37
N ALA A 6 3.75 6.78 -30.29
CA ALA A 6 3.44 7.22 -28.95
C ALA A 6 4.09 8.59 -28.69
N ARG A 7 3.27 9.57 -28.26
CA ARG A 7 3.75 10.90 -27.94
C ARG A 7 3.69 11.13 -26.43
N GLU A 8 4.81 11.50 -25.85
CA GLU A 8 4.86 11.90 -24.45
C GLU A 8 4.14 13.24 -24.28
N LEU A 9 2.96 13.21 -23.62
CA LEU A 9 2.15 14.40 -23.35
C LEU A 9 2.49 15.05 -22.00
N ILE A 10 3.05 14.28 -21.08
CA ILE A 10 3.45 14.73 -19.73
C ILE A 10 4.80 14.10 -19.42
N PRO A 11 5.89 14.89 -19.29
CA PRO A 11 7.19 14.34 -18.94
C PRO A 11 7.20 13.77 -17.52
N GLU A 12 7.57 12.51 -17.38
CA GLU A 12 7.47 11.70 -16.16
C GLU A 12 8.47 12.05 -15.06
N ARG A 13 9.11 13.20 -15.06
CA ARG A 13 10.25 13.48 -14.17
C ARG A 13 9.95 13.41 -12.67
N SER A 14 8.67 13.28 -12.25
CA SER A 14 8.30 13.25 -10.84
C SER A 14 7.04 12.43 -10.54
N ALA A 15 6.28 11.99 -11.53
CA ALA A 15 5.08 11.18 -11.32
C ALA A 15 5.45 9.69 -11.26
N GLY A 16 5.02 9.00 -10.21
CA GLY A 16 5.14 7.55 -10.09
C GLY A 16 4.07 6.79 -10.90
N LEU A 17 2.97 7.47 -11.22
CA LEU A 17 1.85 6.93 -12.00
C LEU A 17 1.21 8.06 -12.80
N VAL A 18 0.87 7.79 -14.06
CA VAL A 18 0.03 8.65 -14.88
C VAL A 18 -0.99 7.78 -15.61
N LEU A 19 -2.28 8.09 -15.47
CA LEU A 19 -3.38 7.36 -16.09
C LEU A 19 -4.30 8.34 -16.82
N MET A 20 -4.57 8.12 -18.09
CA MET A 20 -5.60 8.86 -18.81
C MET A 20 -6.99 8.43 -18.35
N ALA A 21 -7.90 9.38 -18.24
CA ALA A 21 -9.30 9.06 -18.01
C ALA A 21 -9.85 8.18 -19.17
N PRO A 22 -10.73 7.22 -18.88
CA PRO A 22 -11.37 6.41 -19.92
C PRO A 22 -12.10 7.25 -21.00
N GLN A 23 -12.50 8.46 -20.64
CA GLN A 23 -13.16 9.40 -21.53
C GLN A 23 -12.67 10.83 -21.24
N GLY A 24 -12.54 11.63 -22.28
CA GLY A 24 -12.12 13.03 -22.16
C GLY A 24 -10.60 13.25 -22.21
N ASP A 25 -10.20 14.44 -21.80
CA ASP A 25 -8.84 14.94 -21.91
C ASP A 25 -8.23 15.22 -20.50
N VAL A 26 -8.51 14.35 -19.53
CA VAL A 26 -8.01 14.47 -18.17
C VAL A 26 -7.08 13.31 -17.85
N ALA A 27 -5.93 13.60 -17.27
CA ALA A 27 -5.04 12.60 -16.73
C ALA A 27 -5.04 12.65 -15.21
N LEU A 28 -4.88 11.49 -14.58
CA LEU A 28 -4.59 11.31 -13.17
C LEU A 28 -3.09 11.14 -13.03
N ALA A 29 -2.45 11.86 -12.10
CA ALA A 29 -1.04 11.71 -11.80
C ALA A 29 -0.82 11.54 -10.31
N GLN A 30 0.01 10.56 -9.92
CA GLN A 30 0.47 10.40 -8.54
C GLN A 30 1.91 10.87 -8.40
N ILE A 31 2.15 11.76 -7.44
CA ILE A 31 3.48 12.27 -7.08
C ILE A 31 3.69 12.06 -5.57
N GLY A 32 4.54 11.12 -5.23
CA GLY A 32 4.69 10.70 -3.83
C GLY A 32 3.36 10.17 -3.28
N SER A 33 2.86 10.79 -2.23
CA SER A 33 1.58 10.44 -1.58
C SER A 33 0.40 11.31 -2.03
N ASP A 34 0.58 12.14 -3.04
CA ASP A 34 -0.46 13.03 -3.53
C ASP A 34 -0.95 12.62 -4.92
N VAL A 35 -2.24 12.83 -5.17
CA VAL A 35 -2.87 12.57 -6.45
C VAL A 35 -3.49 13.84 -7.02
N TYR A 36 -3.32 14.01 -8.32
CA TYR A 36 -3.73 15.19 -9.06
C TYR A 36 -4.50 14.81 -10.31
N THR A 37 -5.46 15.65 -10.70
CA THR A 37 -6.00 15.64 -12.05
C THR A 37 -5.37 16.76 -12.87
N ILE A 38 -5.16 16.48 -14.15
CA ILE A 38 -4.49 17.38 -15.10
C ILE A 38 -5.32 17.42 -16.37
N THR A 39 -5.75 18.59 -16.80
CA THR A 39 -6.33 18.74 -18.12
C THR A 39 -5.24 18.63 -19.17
N VAL A 40 -5.30 17.59 -20.02
CA VAL A 40 -4.34 17.33 -21.08
C VAL A 40 -4.72 18.16 -22.30
N PRO A 41 -3.91 19.15 -22.70
CA PRO A 41 -4.28 19.99 -23.83
C PRO A 41 -4.11 19.23 -25.15
N ARG A 42 -5.07 19.35 -26.04
CA ARG A 42 -4.96 18.92 -27.45
C ARG A 42 -4.12 19.92 -28.21
N LEU A 43 -2.82 19.89 -28.04
CA LEU A 43 -1.92 20.85 -28.64
C LEU A 43 -1.25 20.30 -29.89
N GLY A 44 -0.80 21.24 -30.77
CA GLY A 44 0.00 20.97 -31.94
C GLY A 44 1.39 20.34 -31.65
N ALA A 45 2.42 20.75 -32.37
CA ALA A 45 3.73 20.07 -32.37
C ALA A 45 4.55 20.13 -31.07
N THR A 46 4.23 21.03 -30.12
CA THR A 46 5.02 21.21 -28.89
C THR A 46 4.30 20.63 -27.67
N VAL A 47 4.95 19.73 -26.96
CA VAL A 47 4.45 19.16 -25.70
C VAL A 47 4.88 20.04 -24.52
N PRO A 48 3.97 20.67 -23.77
CA PRO A 48 4.35 21.47 -22.61
C PRO A 48 4.77 20.58 -21.44
N THR A 49 5.74 21.06 -20.66
CA THR A 49 6.04 20.48 -19.35
C THR A 49 5.02 21.02 -18.33
N VAL A 50 4.28 20.14 -17.67
CA VAL A 50 3.28 20.51 -16.66
C VAL A 50 3.88 20.38 -15.26
N GLN A 51 3.84 21.47 -14.48
CA GLN A 51 4.29 21.50 -13.09
C GLN A 51 3.17 21.03 -12.16
N VAL A 52 2.94 19.71 -12.09
CA VAL A 52 1.81 19.12 -11.37
C VAL A 52 1.86 19.39 -9.86
N ALA A 53 3.05 19.35 -9.25
CA ALA A 53 3.23 19.60 -7.82
C ALA A 53 3.01 21.08 -7.43
N LYS A 54 2.79 21.97 -8.39
CA LYS A 54 2.52 23.40 -8.18
C LYS A 54 1.31 23.84 -9.01
N PRO A 55 0.09 23.42 -8.61
CA PRO A 55 -1.13 23.70 -9.39
C PRO A 55 -1.32 25.15 -9.79
N ASP A 56 -1.03 26.10 -8.86
CA ASP A 56 -1.19 27.53 -9.07
C ASP A 56 -0.30 28.12 -10.17
N SER A 57 0.79 27.45 -10.50
CA SER A 57 1.74 27.86 -11.53
C SER A 57 1.76 26.95 -12.76
N ALA A 58 0.85 26.00 -12.82
CA ALA A 58 0.77 25.07 -13.95
C ALA A 58 0.25 25.78 -15.21
N ALA A 59 0.80 25.38 -16.38
CA ALA A 59 0.37 25.92 -17.67
C ALA A 59 -1.01 25.42 -18.11
N VAL A 60 -1.57 24.41 -17.45
CA VAL A 60 -2.89 23.82 -17.68
C VAL A 60 -3.57 23.62 -16.33
N PRO A 61 -4.91 23.48 -16.30
CA PRO A 61 -5.61 23.21 -15.05
C PRO A 61 -5.08 21.92 -14.38
N VAL A 62 -4.68 22.06 -13.14
CA VAL A 62 -4.24 20.97 -12.25
C VAL A 62 -4.97 21.11 -10.93
N SER A 63 -5.54 20.03 -10.43
CA SER A 63 -6.22 19.99 -9.14
C SER A 63 -5.67 18.87 -8.28
N LYS A 64 -5.32 19.16 -7.03
CA LYS A 64 -4.99 18.15 -6.03
C LYS A 64 -6.30 17.59 -5.46
N LEU A 65 -6.40 16.25 -5.34
CA LEU A 65 -7.63 15.58 -4.93
C LEU A 65 -7.63 15.11 -3.47
N ASN A 66 -6.48 15.05 -2.82
CA ASN A 66 -6.35 14.45 -1.48
C ASN A 66 -5.61 15.37 -0.50
N ASP A 67 -5.97 15.24 0.78
CA ASP A 67 -5.24 15.86 1.89
C ASP A 67 -4.35 14.85 2.63
N LEU A 68 -4.77 13.59 2.68
CA LEU A 68 -4.02 12.47 3.23
C LEU A 68 -3.37 11.66 2.12
N GLY A 69 -2.52 10.70 2.49
CA GLY A 69 -1.84 9.84 1.51
C GLY A 69 -2.79 9.07 0.59
N VAL A 70 -2.25 8.58 -0.51
CA VAL A 70 -2.97 7.84 -1.55
C VAL A 70 -2.22 6.57 -1.90
N GLU A 71 -2.94 5.46 -1.94
CA GLU A 71 -2.46 4.18 -2.46
C GLU A 71 -3.40 3.69 -3.57
N PHE A 72 -2.83 3.16 -4.63
CA PHE A 72 -3.55 2.56 -5.76
C PHE A 72 -4.60 3.47 -6.41
N PRO A 73 -4.27 4.72 -6.78
CA PRO A 73 -5.24 5.59 -7.41
C PRO A 73 -5.66 5.06 -8.78
N THR A 74 -6.94 5.15 -9.08
CA THR A 74 -7.51 4.67 -10.34
C THR A 74 -8.71 5.51 -10.75
N TRP A 75 -9.04 5.48 -12.04
CA TRP A 75 -10.27 6.05 -12.57
C TRP A 75 -11.46 5.11 -12.35
N GLY A 76 -12.61 5.67 -12.06
CA GLY A 76 -13.88 5.00 -12.27
C GLY A 76 -14.16 4.77 -13.77
N ALA A 77 -15.02 3.81 -14.09
CA ALA A 77 -15.37 3.47 -15.48
C ALA A 77 -16.07 4.63 -16.21
N ASP A 78 -16.66 5.56 -15.49
CA ASP A 78 -17.30 6.78 -15.98
C ASP A 78 -16.32 7.85 -16.46
N GLY A 79 -15.03 7.75 -16.07
CA GLY A 79 -14.02 8.76 -16.34
C GLY A 79 -14.24 10.09 -15.59
N ARG A 80 -15.13 10.11 -14.60
CA ARG A 80 -15.52 11.28 -13.80
C ARG A 80 -15.22 11.10 -12.32
N SER A 81 -15.08 9.88 -11.88
CA SER A 81 -14.71 9.55 -10.50
C SER A 81 -13.27 9.02 -10.42
N VAL A 82 -12.60 9.34 -9.31
CA VAL A 82 -11.27 8.84 -8.96
C VAL A 82 -11.38 8.11 -7.64
N HIS A 83 -10.79 6.92 -7.58
CA HIS A 83 -10.79 6.09 -6.39
C HIS A 83 -9.37 5.81 -5.93
N TRP A 84 -9.18 5.71 -4.63
CA TRP A 84 -7.91 5.28 -4.03
C TRP A 84 -8.15 4.64 -2.68
N SER A 85 -7.13 4.05 -2.11
CA SER A 85 -7.16 3.54 -0.74
C SER A 85 -6.12 4.21 0.15
N ILE A 86 -6.34 4.13 1.44
CA ILE A 86 -5.36 4.42 2.48
C ILE A 86 -5.65 3.52 3.69
N GLY A 87 -4.75 2.56 3.95
CA GLY A 87 -4.99 1.54 4.96
C GLY A 87 -6.27 0.73 4.66
N ASN A 88 -7.26 0.77 5.55
CA ASN A 88 -8.55 0.10 5.36
C ASN A 88 -9.66 1.01 4.83
N ALA A 89 -9.35 2.24 4.47
CA ALA A 89 -10.30 3.15 3.87
C ALA A 89 -10.25 3.10 2.34
N PHE A 90 -11.41 3.00 1.71
CA PHE A 90 -11.61 3.20 0.27
C PHE A 90 -12.25 4.57 0.06
N LEU A 91 -11.63 5.40 -0.76
CA LEU A 91 -12.06 6.77 -1.01
C LEU A 91 -12.53 6.91 -2.46
N SER A 92 -13.57 7.73 -2.62
CA SER A 92 -14.14 8.07 -3.94
C SER A 92 -14.30 9.57 -4.05
N TYR A 93 -13.75 10.14 -5.10
CA TYR A 93 -13.81 11.56 -5.41
C TYR A 93 -14.52 11.76 -6.73
N ASP A 94 -15.63 12.48 -6.73
CA ASP A 94 -16.38 12.83 -7.91
C ASP A 94 -15.96 14.22 -8.42
N LEU A 95 -15.55 14.31 -9.69
CA LEU A 95 -15.05 15.56 -10.26
C LEU A 95 -16.16 16.57 -10.54
N ASP A 96 -17.38 16.10 -10.81
CA ASP A 96 -18.52 16.98 -11.10
C ASP A 96 -19.05 17.60 -9.81
N ASP A 97 -19.17 16.81 -8.75
CA ASP A 97 -19.56 17.30 -7.43
C ASP A 97 -18.52 18.31 -6.90
N ALA A 98 -17.24 17.97 -7.06
CA ALA A 98 -16.14 18.85 -6.64
C ALA A 98 -16.07 20.16 -7.41
N ALA A 99 -16.49 20.20 -8.66
CA ALA A 99 -16.55 21.44 -9.45
C ALA A 99 -17.58 22.44 -8.91
N GLY A 100 -18.58 21.97 -8.17
CA GLY A 100 -19.63 22.78 -7.55
C GLY A 100 -19.35 23.18 -6.10
N ASP A 101 -18.36 22.57 -5.44
CA ASP A 101 -18.07 22.77 -4.03
C ASP A 101 -16.57 22.90 -3.76
N ALA A 102 -16.12 24.11 -3.44
CA ALA A 102 -14.71 24.38 -3.13
C ALA A 102 -14.19 23.66 -1.85
N ASN A 103 -15.08 23.14 -1.00
CA ASN A 103 -14.75 22.36 0.19
C ASN A 103 -15.05 20.86 0.00
N TYR A 104 -15.24 20.42 -1.23
CA TYR A 104 -15.51 19.01 -1.51
C TYR A 104 -14.40 18.10 -1.00
N VAL A 105 -14.78 17.04 -0.31
CA VAL A 105 -13.88 16.01 0.18
C VAL A 105 -14.34 14.65 -0.36
N ALA A 106 -13.38 13.77 -0.62
CA ALA A 106 -13.69 12.42 -1.06
C ALA A 106 -14.56 11.69 -0.04
N SER A 107 -15.54 10.96 -0.52
CA SER A 107 -16.34 10.08 0.32
C SER A 107 -15.48 8.89 0.79
N GLU A 108 -15.60 8.51 2.06
CA GLU A 108 -14.82 7.43 2.67
C GLU A 108 -15.72 6.24 3.01
N GLN A 109 -15.31 5.05 2.59
CA GLN A 109 -15.88 3.78 3.02
C GLN A 109 -14.81 2.95 3.71
N ARG A 110 -15.01 2.62 4.99
CA ARG A 110 -14.11 1.71 5.71
C ARG A 110 -14.46 0.26 5.41
N ILE A 111 -13.42 -0.50 5.11
CA ILE A 111 -13.52 -1.94 4.88
C ILE A 111 -13.05 -2.63 6.14
N GLU A 112 -13.95 -3.35 6.78
CA GLU A 112 -13.65 -4.16 7.96
C GLU A 112 -13.77 -5.63 7.59
N VAL A 113 -12.66 -6.35 7.74
CA VAL A 113 -12.63 -7.80 7.60
C VAL A 113 -12.44 -8.39 8.99
N THR A 114 -13.47 -9.07 9.48
CA THR A 114 -13.42 -9.79 10.75
C THR A 114 -13.22 -11.27 10.49
N ALA A 115 -12.26 -11.86 11.19
CA ALA A 115 -12.04 -13.30 11.20
C ALA A 115 -11.74 -13.72 12.64
N ASP A 116 -12.21 -14.90 13.00
CA ASP A 116 -11.83 -15.49 14.28
C ASP A 116 -10.31 -15.67 14.31
N ARG A 117 -9.71 -15.31 15.45
CA ARG A 117 -8.28 -15.54 15.65
C ARG A 117 -8.05 -17.05 15.76
N ASP A 118 -7.24 -17.59 14.86
CA ASP A 118 -6.77 -18.95 14.98
C ASP A 118 -5.86 -19.07 16.22
N ILE A 119 -6.33 -19.83 17.20
CA ILE A 119 -5.60 -20.13 18.43
C ILE A 119 -5.23 -21.62 18.36
N PRO A 120 -4.00 -21.94 17.94
CA PRO A 120 -3.56 -23.33 17.88
C PRO A 120 -3.62 -23.97 19.28
N GLN A 121 -4.05 -25.22 19.32
CA GLN A 121 -4.13 -26.02 20.55
C GLN A 121 -2.96 -27.01 20.58
N GLY A 122 -2.58 -27.44 21.80
CA GLY A 122 -1.53 -28.41 21.99
C GLY A 122 -0.17 -27.80 22.30
N THR A 123 0.86 -28.62 22.25
CA THR A 123 2.23 -28.21 22.60
C THR A 123 3.21 -28.52 21.47
N VAL A 124 4.05 -27.55 21.18
CA VAL A 124 5.15 -27.66 20.18
C VAL A 124 6.46 -27.33 20.88
N VAL A 125 7.50 -28.10 20.62
CA VAL A 125 8.88 -27.81 21.05
C VAL A 125 9.72 -27.50 19.82
N LEU A 126 10.22 -26.27 19.72
CA LEU A 126 11.23 -25.91 18.72
C LEU A 126 12.60 -26.22 19.34
N ARG A 127 13.32 -27.18 18.78
CA ARG A 127 14.58 -27.71 19.33
C ARG A 127 15.79 -27.24 18.55
N GLY A 128 16.87 -26.92 19.26
CA GLY A 128 18.19 -26.75 18.68
C GLY A 128 18.39 -25.42 17.95
N GLY A 129 17.50 -24.45 18.13
CA GLY A 129 17.63 -23.13 17.54
C GLY A 129 18.55 -22.19 18.34
N ARG A 130 18.92 -21.08 17.75
CA ARG A 130 19.52 -19.93 18.43
C ARG A 130 18.41 -18.98 18.83
N ALA A 131 18.27 -18.71 20.12
CA ALA A 131 17.27 -17.77 20.63
C ALA A 131 17.94 -16.45 21.04
N ILE A 132 17.48 -15.35 20.45
CA ILE A 132 17.81 -13.97 20.87
C ILE A 132 16.61 -13.50 21.69
N THR A 133 16.78 -13.42 23.00
CA THR A 133 15.64 -13.23 23.92
C THR A 133 15.20 -11.77 24.04
N MET A 134 16.01 -10.83 23.55
CA MET A 134 15.83 -9.38 23.73
C MET A 134 15.82 -8.94 25.21
N ASN A 135 16.32 -9.78 26.11
CA ASN A 135 16.58 -9.46 27.49
C ASN A 135 18.05 -9.03 27.64
N GLY A 136 18.32 -7.74 27.40
CA GLY A 136 19.70 -7.27 27.23
C GLY A 136 20.36 -7.96 26.03
N ASP A 137 21.59 -8.42 26.21
CA ASP A 137 22.37 -9.09 25.16
C ASP A 137 22.29 -10.62 25.24
N GLU A 138 21.29 -11.17 25.92
CA GLU A 138 21.15 -12.59 26.13
C GLU A 138 20.91 -13.36 24.83
N ILE A 139 21.82 -14.26 24.52
CA ILE A 139 21.69 -15.20 23.39
C ILE A 139 21.82 -16.62 23.94
N ILE A 140 20.86 -17.48 23.65
CA ILE A 140 20.88 -18.88 24.02
C ILE A 140 21.17 -19.70 22.79
N GLU A 141 22.35 -20.25 22.67
CA GLU A 141 22.71 -21.18 21.62
C GLU A 141 22.08 -22.55 21.90
N ASN A 142 21.67 -23.26 20.87
CA ASN A 142 21.02 -24.58 20.98
C ASN A 142 19.81 -24.57 21.94
N ALA A 143 18.93 -23.56 21.79
CA ALA A 143 17.78 -23.39 22.65
C ALA A 143 16.64 -24.37 22.32
N ASP A 144 15.93 -24.82 23.38
CA ASP A 144 14.61 -25.41 23.27
C ASP A 144 13.55 -24.37 23.68
N ILE A 145 12.57 -24.16 22.81
CA ILE A 145 11.43 -23.25 23.03
C ILE A 145 10.17 -24.10 23.06
N VAL A 146 9.48 -24.10 24.20
CA VAL A 146 8.20 -24.78 24.37
C VAL A 146 7.07 -23.80 24.20
N ILE A 147 6.14 -24.10 23.29
CA ILE A 147 4.97 -23.29 22.99
C ILE A 147 3.77 -24.16 23.32
N THR A 148 2.95 -23.72 24.27
CA THR A 148 1.67 -24.40 24.60
C THR A 148 0.52 -23.49 24.20
N ASN A 149 -0.35 -24.03 23.38
CA ASN A 149 -1.39 -23.29 22.66
C ASN A 149 -0.74 -22.15 21.85
N ASN A 150 -0.96 -20.90 22.17
CA ASN A 150 -0.35 -19.76 21.48
C ASN A 150 0.67 -18.99 22.34
N ARG A 151 1.21 -19.62 23.40
CA ARG A 151 2.12 -18.99 24.36
C ARG A 151 3.45 -19.72 24.48
N ILE A 152 4.55 -18.98 24.48
CA ILE A 152 5.85 -19.50 24.89
C ILE A 152 5.80 -19.73 26.40
N THR A 153 5.97 -20.97 26.80
CA THR A 153 5.90 -21.38 28.22
C THR A 153 7.27 -21.66 28.82
N ARG A 154 8.27 -21.94 27.98
CA ARG A 154 9.64 -22.16 28.42
C ARG A 154 10.63 -21.85 27.28
N VAL A 155 11.74 -21.23 27.63
CA VAL A 155 12.95 -21.11 26.81
C VAL A 155 14.10 -21.64 27.68
N SER A 156 14.89 -22.57 27.16
CA SER A 156 16.00 -23.16 27.91
C SER A 156 17.17 -23.49 26.98
N ALA A 157 18.39 -23.49 27.53
CA ALA A 157 19.57 -23.96 26.83
C ALA A 157 19.60 -25.50 26.79
N GLY A 158 20.05 -26.04 25.67
CA GLY A 158 20.18 -27.49 25.45
C GLY A 158 18.87 -28.24 25.37
N PRO A 159 18.93 -29.57 25.11
CA PRO A 159 17.74 -30.37 25.02
C PRO A 159 17.07 -30.53 26.38
N GLY A 160 15.90 -29.90 26.54
CA GLY A 160 15.06 -30.04 27.72
C GLY A 160 14.08 -31.23 27.61
N ALA A 161 13.37 -31.49 28.73
CA ALA A 161 12.28 -32.48 28.73
C ALA A 161 11.17 -32.05 27.75
N VAL A 162 10.72 -32.98 26.95
CA VAL A 162 9.60 -32.79 26.03
C VAL A 162 8.32 -33.08 26.80
N PRO A 163 7.33 -32.16 26.81
CA PRO A 163 6.02 -32.45 27.41
C PRO A 163 5.32 -33.60 26.68
N ASP A 164 4.54 -34.40 27.40
CA ASP A 164 3.78 -35.49 26.83
C ASP A 164 2.84 -35.00 25.72
N GLY A 165 2.87 -35.68 24.58
CA GLY A 165 2.06 -35.34 23.40
C GLY A 165 2.53 -34.12 22.63
N ALA A 166 3.67 -33.51 23.00
CA ALA A 166 4.20 -32.39 22.25
C ALA A 166 4.83 -32.80 20.90
N GLN A 167 4.55 -32.00 19.87
CA GLN A 167 5.25 -32.11 18.60
C GLN A 167 6.64 -31.48 18.71
N VAL A 168 7.67 -32.21 18.31
CA VAL A 168 9.04 -31.67 18.29
C VAL A 168 9.42 -31.30 16.87
N ILE A 169 9.84 -30.05 16.67
CA ILE A 169 10.39 -29.54 15.41
C ILE A 169 11.87 -29.26 15.65
N ASP A 170 12.73 -30.10 15.07
CA ASP A 170 14.17 -29.92 15.13
C ASP A 170 14.63 -28.91 14.06
N ARG A 171 15.25 -27.82 14.51
CA ARG A 171 15.77 -26.77 13.64
C ARG A 171 17.20 -27.00 13.15
N LYS A 172 17.87 -28.07 13.60
CA LYS A 172 19.16 -28.46 13.05
C LYS A 172 19.06 -29.10 11.67
N SER A 173 17.86 -29.53 11.29
CA SER A 173 17.60 -30.30 10.06
C SER A 173 16.99 -29.47 8.93
N VAL A 174 16.91 -28.12 9.05
CA VAL A 174 16.44 -27.28 7.95
C VAL A 174 17.65 -26.81 7.16
N VAL A 175 17.91 -27.51 6.08
CA VAL A 175 18.81 -27.10 4.99
C VAL A 175 17.99 -26.31 3.98
#